data_cf664c7095628194df35f122cd40cd88
#
_entry.id   cf664c7095628194df35f122cd40cd88
#
_cell.length_a   1.000
_cell.length_b   1.000
_cell.length_c   1.000
_cell.angle_alpha   90.00
_cell.angle_beta   90.00
_cell.angle_gamma   90.00
#
_symmetry.space_group_name_H-M   'P 1'
#
loop_
_entity.id
_entity.type
_entity.pdbx_description
1 polymer ?
#
loop_
_entity_poly.entity_id
_entity_poly.type
_entity_poly.pdbx_seq_one_letter_code
_entity_poly.pdbx_strand_id
1 'polypeptide(L)'
;LQNIVNFKIELSIKPNGDVIDYYYFNEDKSDALPLSLGSGSQKFIGSIAIRDALHYISCLIKPSFCIIDDGFGTLDDEKVGEIHNVFSYLRNKYKMVMIITHKSEIKDGVDHIITISKTTNGLSKEILDANPEAGISQINFN
;
A
#
# COMPACT_ATOMS: atom_id res chain seq x y z
N LEU A 1 -4.48 0.04 -11.55
CA LEU A 1 -5.14 -0.54 -10.35
C LEU A 1 -6.53 -1.12 -10.65
N GLN A 2 -7.30 -0.59 -11.60
CA GLN A 2 -8.64 -1.13 -11.94
C GLN A 2 -8.67 -2.63 -12.30
N ASN A 3 -7.54 -3.20 -12.72
CA ASN A 3 -7.43 -4.63 -13.05
C ASN A 3 -6.99 -5.50 -11.86
N ILE A 4 -6.77 -4.90 -10.70
CA ILE A 4 -6.24 -5.57 -9.51
C ILE A 4 -7.34 -5.80 -8.49
N VAL A 5 -8.38 -4.96 -8.49
CA VAL A 5 -9.45 -4.95 -7.49
C VAL A 5 -10.82 -4.86 -8.14
N ASN A 6 -11.79 -5.48 -7.49
CA ASN A 6 -13.18 -5.56 -7.92
C ASN A 6 -14.01 -4.34 -7.49
N PHE A 7 -13.39 -3.18 -7.37
CA PHE A 7 -14.09 -1.94 -7.04
C PHE A 7 -13.48 -0.73 -7.74
N LYS A 8 -14.26 0.30 -7.91
CA LYS A 8 -13.88 1.58 -8.51
C LYS A 8 -13.90 2.67 -7.45
N ILE A 9 -12.96 3.62 -7.54
CA ILE A 9 -12.95 4.80 -6.68
C ILE A 9 -13.27 6.02 -7.53
N GLU A 10 -14.17 6.85 -7.03
CA GLU A 10 -14.49 8.15 -7.61
C GLU A 10 -14.27 9.26 -6.59
N LEU A 11 -13.83 10.40 -7.09
CA LEU A 11 -13.66 11.63 -6.33
C LEU A 11 -14.86 12.53 -6.59
N SER A 12 -15.45 13.07 -5.55
CA SER A 12 -16.52 14.08 -5.63
C SER A 12 -16.10 15.34 -4.89
N ILE A 13 -16.25 16.47 -5.53
CA ILE A 13 -15.98 17.77 -4.91
C ILE A 13 -17.31 18.34 -4.44
N LYS A 14 -17.42 18.72 -3.17
CA LYS A 14 -18.62 19.38 -2.66
C LYS A 14 -18.88 20.72 -3.37
N PRO A 15 -20.14 21.14 -3.47
CA PRO A 15 -20.50 22.36 -4.22
C PRO A 15 -19.77 23.63 -3.79
N ASN A 16 -19.35 23.72 -2.52
CA ASN A 16 -18.55 24.83 -1.99
C ASN A 16 -17.05 24.72 -2.30
N GLY A 17 -16.60 23.60 -2.88
CA GLY A 17 -15.20 23.38 -3.25
C GLY A 17 -14.23 23.06 -2.12
N ASP A 18 -14.68 23.05 -0.86
CA ASP A 18 -13.80 22.96 0.30
C ASP A 18 -13.45 21.52 0.71
N VAL A 19 -14.19 20.51 0.20
CA VAL A 19 -14.04 19.11 0.61
C VAL A 19 -14.08 18.20 -0.61
N ILE A 20 -13.15 17.26 -0.65
CA ILE A 20 -13.12 16.16 -1.60
C ILE A 20 -13.56 14.91 -0.87
N ASP A 21 -14.67 14.33 -1.30
CA ASP A 21 -15.16 13.06 -0.80
C ASP A 21 -14.69 11.93 -1.73
N TYR A 22 -14.35 10.78 -1.13
CA TYR A 22 -13.90 9.59 -1.83
C TYR A 22 -14.96 8.51 -1.68
N TYR A 23 -15.44 8.01 -2.82
CA TYR A 23 -16.45 6.96 -2.87
C TYR A 23 -15.88 5.72 -3.54
N TYR A 24 -16.27 4.54 -3.07
CA TYR A 24 -16.02 3.29 -3.76
C TYR A 24 -17.33 2.66 -4.24
N PHE A 25 -17.23 1.94 -5.34
CA PHE A 25 -18.35 1.21 -5.95
C PHE A 25 -17.94 -0.24 -6.07
N ASN A 26 -18.74 -1.16 -5.56
CA ASN A 26 -18.58 -2.58 -5.83
C ASN A 26 -18.92 -2.91 -7.28
N GLU A 27 -18.56 -4.11 -7.75
CA GLU A 27 -18.84 -4.55 -9.14
C GLU A 27 -20.31 -4.44 -9.54
N ASP A 28 -21.21 -4.69 -8.62
CA ASP A 28 -22.67 -4.61 -8.83
C ASP A 28 -23.19 -3.19 -9.03
N LYS A 29 -22.36 -2.17 -8.84
CA LYS A 29 -22.61 -0.74 -9.09
C LYS A 29 -23.88 -0.15 -8.47
N SER A 30 -24.48 -0.82 -7.52
CA SER A 30 -25.77 -0.40 -6.99
C SER A 30 -25.69 0.86 -6.17
N ASP A 31 -24.61 1.03 -5.37
CA ASP A 31 -24.48 2.16 -4.45
C ASP A 31 -23.04 2.66 -4.32
N ALA A 32 -22.88 3.99 -4.37
CA ALA A 32 -21.64 4.66 -4.02
C ALA A 32 -21.55 4.75 -2.50
N LEU A 33 -20.53 4.13 -1.90
CA LEU A 33 -20.29 4.21 -0.48
C LEU A 33 -19.05 5.05 -0.18
N PRO A 34 -19.08 5.90 0.86
CA PRO A 34 -17.87 6.62 1.29
C PRO A 34 -16.73 5.63 1.57
N LEU A 35 -15.52 5.92 1.09
CA LEU A 35 -14.35 5.06 1.29
C LEU A 35 -14.06 4.82 2.78
N SER A 36 -14.47 5.74 3.65
CA SER A 36 -14.37 5.60 5.11
C SER A 36 -15.18 4.41 5.67
N LEU A 37 -16.20 3.96 4.96
CA LEU A 37 -17.02 2.78 5.33
C LEU A 37 -16.47 1.48 4.71
N GLY A 38 -15.47 1.56 3.84
CA GLY A 38 -14.84 0.40 3.23
C GLY A 38 -14.12 -0.49 4.25
N SER A 39 -13.87 -1.75 3.85
CA SER A 39 -13.00 -2.66 4.60
C SER A 39 -11.56 -2.12 4.71
N GLY A 40 -10.76 -2.69 5.58
CA GLY A 40 -9.35 -2.31 5.74
C GLY A 40 -8.58 -2.41 4.42
N SER A 41 -8.75 -3.49 3.66
CA SER A 41 -8.13 -3.66 2.35
C SER A 41 -8.60 -2.63 1.33
N GLN A 42 -9.91 -2.34 1.28
CA GLN A 42 -10.46 -1.33 0.37
C GLN A 42 -9.90 0.06 0.66
N LYS A 43 -9.81 0.43 1.95
CA LYS A 43 -9.20 1.70 2.37
C LYS A 43 -7.73 1.77 2.00
N PHE A 44 -6.97 0.70 2.23
CA PHE A 44 -5.55 0.64 1.92
C PHE A 44 -5.30 0.76 0.41
N ILE A 45 -5.94 -0.07 -0.40
CA ILE A 45 -5.81 -0.04 -1.86
C ILE A 45 -6.30 1.29 -2.41
N GLY A 46 -7.41 1.80 -1.86
CA GLY A 46 -7.95 3.11 -2.20
C GLY A 46 -6.95 4.24 -1.94
N SER A 47 -6.27 4.21 -0.80
CA SER A 47 -5.26 5.22 -0.47
C SER A 47 -4.06 5.20 -1.43
N ILE A 48 -3.62 4.01 -1.86
CA ILE A 48 -2.57 3.87 -2.88
C ILE A 48 -3.06 4.43 -4.22
N ALA A 49 -4.28 4.08 -4.64
CA ALA A 49 -4.84 4.54 -5.90
C ALA A 49 -4.97 6.06 -5.96
N ILE A 50 -5.46 6.68 -4.89
CA ILE A 50 -5.59 8.14 -4.78
C ILE A 50 -4.23 8.82 -4.83
N ARG A 51 -3.27 8.32 -4.03
CA ARG A 51 -1.89 8.84 -4.03
C ARG A 51 -1.29 8.75 -5.42
N ASP A 52 -1.51 7.65 -6.11
CA ASP A 52 -1.02 7.42 -7.45
C ASP A 52 -1.63 8.35 -8.48
N ALA A 53 -2.93 8.56 -8.43
CA ALA A 53 -3.63 9.51 -9.29
C ALA A 53 -3.13 10.96 -9.05
N LEU A 54 -2.99 11.37 -7.78
CA LEU A 54 -2.45 12.68 -7.43
C LEU A 54 -1.01 12.86 -7.92
N HIS A 55 -0.18 11.81 -7.79
CA HIS A 55 1.17 11.80 -8.32
C HIS A 55 1.18 11.98 -9.84
N TYR A 56 0.26 11.32 -10.55
CA TYR A 56 0.18 11.42 -12.01
C TYR A 56 -0.15 12.83 -12.50
N ILE A 57 -1.11 13.51 -11.86
CA ILE A 57 -1.55 14.86 -12.24
C ILE A 57 -0.66 15.96 -11.68
N SER A 58 0.19 15.66 -10.69
CA SER A 58 1.09 16.64 -10.08
C SER A 58 2.14 17.12 -11.08
N CYS A 59 2.42 18.42 -11.08
CA CYS A 59 3.53 19.03 -11.79
C CYS A 59 4.87 18.93 -11.05
N LEU A 60 4.90 18.31 -9.85
CA LEU A 60 6.10 18.14 -9.04
C LEU A 60 7.01 17.03 -9.60
N ILE A 61 8.25 17.04 -9.16
CA ILE A 61 9.21 15.97 -9.47
C ILE A 61 8.66 14.66 -8.94
N LYS A 62 8.60 13.65 -9.81
CA LYS A 62 8.06 12.33 -9.50
C LYS A 62 9.15 11.46 -8.90
N PRO A 63 9.08 11.05 -7.63
CA PRO A 63 10.05 10.16 -7.04
C PRO A 63 10.00 8.78 -7.71
N SER A 64 11.16 8.16 -7.86
CA SER A 64 11.28 6.79 -8.38
C SER A 64 11.14 5.73 -7.28
N PHE A 65 10.78 6.13 -6.06
CA PHE A 65 10.61 5.24 -4.92
C PHE A 65 9.24 5.44 -4.27
N CYS A 66 8.77 4.40 -3.57
CA CYS A 66 7.55 4.41 -2.77
C CYS A 66 7.84 3.83 -1.39
N ILE A 67 7.35 4.48 -0.33
CA ILE A 67 7.46 3.99 1.04
C ILE A 67 6.04 3.81 1.58
N ILE A 68 5.79 2.61 2.12
CA ILE A 68 4.52 2.25 2.76
C ILE A 68 4.84 1.86 4.20
N ASP A 69 4.32 2.64 5.15
CA ASP A 69 4.49 2.42 6.57
C ASP A 69 3.19 1.88 7.17
N ASP A 70 3.27 0.67 7.71
CA ASP A 70 2.21 -0.08 8.40
C ASP A 70 0.82 -0.10 7.72
N GLY A 71 0.79 0.07 6.40
CA GLY A 71 -0.46 0.08 5.62
C GLY A 71 -1.19 -1.27 5.57
N PHE A 72 -0.56 -2.36 5.99
CA PHE A 72 -1.06 -3.72 5.91
C PHE A 72 -1.71 -4.23 7.21
N GLY A 73 -1.66 -3.44 8.28
CA GLY A 73 -2.19 -3.82 9.61
C GLY A 73 -3.68 -4.17 9.62
N THR A 74 -4.45 -3.62 8.68
CA THR A 74 -5.91 -3.80 8.58
C THR A 74 -6.34 -4.87 7.57
N LEU A 75 -5.39 -5.63 7.00
CA LEU A 75 -5.69 -6.65 6.02
C LEU A 75 -5.93 -8.00 6.70
N ASP A 76 -7.03 -8.65 6.32
CA ASP A 76 -7.36 -10.00 6.73
C ASP A 76 -6.46 -11.01 5.98
N ASP A 77 -6.11 -12.10 6.64
CA ASP A 77 -5.23 -13.13 6.09
C ASP A 77 -5.77 -13.75 4.78
N GLU A 78 -7.10 -13.77 4.60
CA GLU A 78 -7.76 -14.24 3.37
C GLU A 78 -7.45 -13.40 2.13
N LYS A 79 -6.93 -12.17 2.31
CA LYS A 79 -6.68 -11.21 1.23
C LYS A 79 -5.22 -11.07 0.83
N VAL A 80 -4.37 -12.02 1.22
CA VAL A 80 -2.95 -12.06 0.85
C VAL A 80 -2.75 -12.02 -0.67
N GLY A 81 -3.64 -12.65 -1.44
CA GLY A 81 -3.61 -12.61 -2.91
C GLY A 81 -3.76 -11.19 -3.50
N GLU A 82 -4.59 -10.35 -2.89
CA GLU A 82 -4.75 -8.94 -3.32
C GLU A 82 -3.46 -8.14 -3.08
N ILE A 83 -2.73 -8.45 -2.01
CA ILE A 83 -1.44 -7.80 -1.67
C ILE A 83 -0.39 -8.08 -2.73
N HIS A 84 -0.26 -9.32 -3.20
CA HIS A 84 0.69 -9.68 -4.25
C HIS A 84 0.43 -8.91 -5.56
N ASN A 85 -0.84 -8.70 -5.90
CA ASN A 85 -1.22 -7.89 -7.06
C ASN A 85 -0.81 -6.41 -6.88
N VAL A 86 -0.99 -5.87 -5.66
CA VAL A 86 -0.55 -4.50 -5.34
C VAL A 86 0.98 -4.39 -5.42
N PHE A 87 1.72 -5.38 -4.92
CA PHE A 87 3.19 -5.39 -5.02
C PHE A 87 3.66 -5.44 -6.46
N SER A 88 3.05 -6.30 -7.28
CA SER A 88 3.36 -6.37 -8.71
C SER A 88 3.12 -5.04 -9.42
N TYR A 89 2.03 -4.35 -9.08
CA TYR A 89 1.75 -3.02 -9.60
C TYR A 89 2.82 -2.01 -9.18
N LEU A 90 3.19 -1.97 -7.89
CA LEU A 90 4.18 -1.04 -7.36
C LEU A 90 5.56 -1.29 -7.94
N ARG A 91 5.99 -2.56 -8.10
CA ARG A 91 7.25 -2.94 -8.76
C ARG A 91 7.36 -2.41 -10.19
N ASN A 92 6.28 -2.49 -10.94
CA ASN A 92 6.26 -2.00 -12.32
C ASN A 92 6.34 -0.47 -12.41
N LYS A 93 5.99 0.22 -11.33
CA LYS A 93 5.88 1.67 -11.31
C LYS A 93 7.09 2.36 -10.69
N TYR A 94 7.62 1.82 -9.60
CA TYR A 94 8.71 2.41 -8.83
C TYR A 94 9.98 1.56 -8.93
N LYS A 95 11.14 2.23 -8.97
CA LYS A 95 12.45 1.54 -8.97
C LYS A 95 12.76 0.91 -7.60
N MET A 96 12.19 1.46 -6.54
CA MET A 96 12.33 0.96 -5.18
C MET A 96 11.01 1.08 -4.45
N VAL A 97 10.60 0.02 -3.79
CA VAL A 97 9.45 0.01 -2.88
C VAL A 97 9.93 -0.46 -1.52
N MET A 98 9.75 0.37 -0.50
CA MET A 98 10.06 0.06 0.88
C MET A 98 8.76 -0.14 1.65
N ILE A 99 8.65 -1.27 2.33
CA ILE A 99 7.49 -1.62 3.15
C ILE A 99 7.96 -1.77 4.59
N ILE A 100 7.34 -1.01 5.48
CA ILE A 100 7.56 -1.09 6.91
C ILE A 100 6.34 -1.77 7.51
N THR A 101 6.52 -2.93 8.15
CA THR A 101 5.41 -3.70 8.71
C THR A 101 5.88 -4.67 9.79
N HIS A 102 4.98 -5.01 10.69
CA HIS A 102 5.19 -6.06 11.68
C HIS A 102 4.54 -7.40 11.28
N LYS A 103 3.85 -7.45 10.12
CA LYS A 103 3.19 -8.67 9.63
C LYS A 103 4.16 -9.61 8.91
N SER A 104 4.20 -10.86 9.36
CA SER A 104 5.05 -11.91 8.77
C SER A 104 4.56 -12.41 7.42
N GLU A 105 3.26 -12.33 7.16
CA GLU A 105 2.59 -12.83 5.96
C GLU A 105 3.01 -12.09 4.68
N ILE A 106 3.58 -10.90 4.84
CA ILE A 106 4.06 -10.07 3.73
C ILE A 106 5.43 -10.52 3.22
N LYS A 107 6.19 -11.29 4.01
CA LYS A 107 7.56 -11.70 3.70
C LYS A 107 7.70 -12.44 2.37
N ASP A 108 6.72 -13.26 2.04
CA ASP A 108 6.75 -14.06 0.81
C ASP A 108 6.56 -13.22 -0.46
N GLY A 109 6.10 -11.99 -0.31
CA GLY A 109 5.87 -11.05 -1.43
C GLY A 109 6.99 -10.06 -1.68
N VAL A 110 8.07 -10.08 -0.89
CA VAL A 110 9.18 -9.12 -0.97
C VAL A 110 10.48 -9.80 -1.32
N ASP A 111 11.38 -9.03 -1.88
CA ASP A 111 12.64 -9.53 -2.44
C ASP A 111 13.79 -9.46 -1.43
N HIS A 112 13.74 -8.48 -0.53
CA HIS A 112 14.71 -8.29 0.54
C HIS A 112 14.00 -8.00 1.84
N ILE A 113 14.48 -8.57 2.93
CA ILE A 113 13.95 -8.37 4.27
C ILE A 113 15.05 -7.76 5.13
N ILE A 114 14.75 -6.62 5.76
CA ILE A 114 15.58 -6.03 6.79
C ILE A 114 14.84 -6.21 8.11
N THR A 115 15.35 -7.05 8.99
CA THR A 115 14.77 -7.26 10.32
C THR A 115 15.46 -6.35 11.33
N ILE A 116 14.70 -5.51 12.02
CA ILE A 116 15.19 -4.66 13.09
C ILE A 116 14.70 -5.23 14.41
N SER A 117 15.62 -5.66 15.26
CA SER A 117 15.31 -6.17 16.60
C SER A 117 15.88 -5.26 17.68
N LYS A 118 15.13 -5.09 18.78
CA LYS A 118 15.58 -4.36 19.95
C LYS A 118 16.43 -5.28 20.83
N THR A 119 17.66 -4.88 21.11
CA THR A 119 18.52 -5.61 22.06
C THR A 119 18.19 -5.24 23.50
N THR A 120 18.60 -6.09 24.45
CA THR A 120 18.45 -5.85 25.91
C THR A 120 19.06 -4.53 26.37
N ASN A 121 20.00 -3.97 25.62
CA ASN A 121 20.64 -2.67 25.91
C ASN A 121 19.92 -1.48 25.25
N GLY A 122 18.74 -1.69 24.67
CA GLY A 122 17.96 -0.63 24.02
C GLY A 122 18.46 -0.19 22.63
N LEU A 123 19.52 -0.83 22.12
CA LEU A 123 20.05 -0.58 20.78
C LEU A 123 19.31 -1.46 19.77
N SER A 124 18.96 -0.88 18.63
CA SER A 124 18.41 -1.64 17.51
C SER A 124 19.53 -2.36 16.76
N LYS A 125 19.31 -3.63 16.42
CA LYS A 125 20.23 -4.42 15.60
C LYS A 125 19.55 -4.70 14.26
N GLU A 126 20.25 -4.38 13.19
CA GLU A 126 19.88 -4.73 11.83
C GLU A 126 20.33 -6.17 11.53
N ILE A 127 19.43 -6.98 11.00
CA ILE A 127 19.73 -8.31 10.47
C ILE A 127 19.29 -8.29 9.02
N LEU A 128 20.26 -8.34 8.11
CA LEU A 128 20.03 -8.42 6.67
C LEU A 128 19.90 -9.90 6.27
N ASP A 129 18.71 -10.30 5.87
CA ASP A 129 18.49 -11.53 5.12
C ASP A 129 18.43 -11.16 3.63
N ALA A 130 19.53 -11.34 2.92
CA ALA A 130 19.66 -10.89 1.56
C ALA A 130 19.29 -11.97 0.55
N ASN A 131 18.33 -11.67 -0.32
CA ASN A 131 18.26 -12.29 -1.65
C ASN A 131 18.57 -11.18 -2.68
N PRO A 132 19.64 -11.30 -3.51
CA PRO A 132 20.23 -10.14 -4.20
C PRO A 132 19.56 -9.71 -5.52
N GLU A 133 18.43 -10.25 -5.95
CA GLU A 133 17.92 -10.00 -7.32
C GLU A 133 16.62 -9.21 -7.44
N ALA A 134 16.15 -8.56 -6.40
CA ALA A 134 14.80 -8.08 -6.47
C ALA A 134 14.55 -6.70 -5.77
N GLY A 135 13.53 -5.97 -6.23
CA GLY A 135 13.31 -4.55 -5.99
C GLY A 135 12.38 -4.14 -4.84
N ILE A 136 11.94 -5.05 -3.96
CA ILE A 136 11.12 -4.72 -2.79
C ILE A 136 11.83 -5.09 -1.50
N SER A 137 11.98 -4.13 -0.59
CA SER A 137 12.58 -4.34 0.73
C SER A 137 11.54 -4.17 1.84
N GLN A 138 11.54 -5.07 2.80
CA GLN A 138 10.70 -5.01 4.00
C GLN A 138 11.55 -4.70 5.22
N ILE A 139 11.07 -3.81 6.08
CA ILE A 139 11.63 -3.57 7.41
C ILE A 139 10.64 -4.10 8.44
N ASN A 140 11.06 -5.08 9.25
CA ASN A 140 10.29 -5.63 10.37
C ASN A 140 10.79 -5.06 11.70
N PHE A 141 9.85 -4.68 12.56
CA PHE A 141 10.11 -4.33 13.95
C PHE A 141 9.56 -5.45 14.85
N ASN A 142 10.44 -6.10 15.60
CA ASN A 142 10.09 -7.05 16.67
C ASN A 142 10.15 -6.37 18.03
#